data_06d9a980cda194a3514345247231cf52
#
_entry.id   06d9a980cda194a3514345247231cf52
#
_cell.length_a   1.000
_cell.length_b   1.000
_cell.length_c   1.000
_cell.angle_alpha   90.00
_cell.angle_beta   90.00
_cell.angle_gamma   90.00
#
_symmetry.space_group_name_H-M   'P 1'
#
loop_
_entity.id
_entity.type
_entity.pdbx_description
1 polymer ?
#
loop_
_entity_poly.entity_id
_entity_poly.type
_entity_poly.pdbx_seq_one_letter_code
_entity_poly.pdbx_strand_id
1 'polypeptide(L)'
;MTDEDKWIVGFFIALFAVIAGIVLYCAIPIEEKVVVNELSWHWTVQLYEYRKCDESAWGRLEYDYPDGREHLWSVNDGGYDSPWKDHNRDRNEAVPQGAYNLVEKVEWYDDRRVSDGEDGYYYEDVYRYRYYYSINRWVESSILTSGGFDKSPYEPECQYPFGVENPQLGDIIRGGGHEEVYHATGVVKKTGEAKTYEISYSQWSDLNAGDTIELKRSRFGNKVKEMVICQ
;
A
#
# COMPACT_ATOMS: atom_id res chain seq x y z
N MET A 1 4.04 36.90 -27.69
CA MET A 1 3.21 35.73 -27.48
C MET A 1 2.54 35.43 -28.80
N THR A 2 2.89 34.35 -29.43
CA THR A 2 2.32 33.91 -30.70
C THR A 2 0.87 33.43 -30.49
N ASP A 3 0.10 33.28 -31.58
CA ASP A 3 -1.26 32.76 -31.43
C ASP A 3 -1.27 31.32 -30.94
N GLU A 4 -0.23 30.52 -31.23
CA GLU A 4 -0.02 29.18 -30.68
C GLU A 4 0.20 29.22 -29.15
N ASP A 5 0.97 30.18 -28.62
CA ASP A 5 1.14 30.33 -27.18
C ASP A 5 -0.18 30.63 -26.45
N LYS A 6 -1.06 31.41 -27.06
CA LYS A 6 -2.38 31.72 -26.48
C LYS A 6 -3.28 30.50 -26.41
N TRP A 7 -3.24 29.62 -27.43
CA TRP A 7 -3.99 28.37 -27.42
C TRP A 7 -3.51 27.41 -26.35
N ILE A 8 -2.20 27.28 -26.18
CA ILE A 8 -1.59 26.42 -25.14
C ILE A 8 -2.00 26.94 -23.75
N VAL A 9 -1.85 28.24 -23.48
CA VAL A 9 -2.25 28.85 -22.21
C VAL A 9 -3.74 28.67 -21.96
N GLY A 10 -4.59 28.91 -22.97
CA GLY A 10 -6.03 28.69 -22.87
C GLY A 10 -6.41 27.25 -22.51
N PHE A 11 -5.75 26.28 -23.11
CA PHE A 11 -5.94 24.85 -22.81
C PHE A 11 -5.59 24.53 -21.36
N PHE A 12 -4.45 24.99 -20.86
CA PHE A 12 -4.04 24.75 -19.47
C PHE A 12 -4.98 25.41 -18.45
N ILE A 13 -5.48 26.63 -18.73
CA ILE A 13 -6.46 27.29 -17.88
C ILE A 13 -7.77 26.48 -17.83
N ALA A 14 -8.26 26.01 -18.99
CA ALA A 14 -9.46 25.20 -19.06
C ALA A 14 -9.29 23.86 -18.32
N LEU A 15 -8.16 23.19 -18.51
CA LEU A 15 -7.83 21.93 -17.82
C LEU A 15 -7.77 22.14 -16.30
N PHE A 16 -7.11 23.22 -15.85
CA PHE A 16 -7.03 23.55 -14.43
C PHE A 16 -8.41 23.84 -13.82
N ALA A 17 -9.27 24.57 -14.54
CA ALA A 17 -10.64 24.86 -14.11
C ALA A 17 -11.48 23.57 -13.98
N VAL A 18 -11.32 22.61 -14.90
CA VAL A 18 -11.98 21.29 -14.83
C VAL A 18 -11.48 20.50 -13.62
N ILE A 19 -10.18 20.42 -13.41
CA ILE A 19 -9.60 19.71 -12.25
C ILE A 19 -10.06 20.35 -10.95
N ALA A 20 -10.01 21.68 -10.83
CA ALA A 20 -10.50 22.41 -9.66
C ALA A 20 -12.01 22.17 -9.42
N GLY A 21 -12.80 22.13 -10.47
CA GLY A 21 -14.23 21.78 -10.41
C GLY A 21 -14.49 20.37 -9.89
N ILE A 22 -13.71 19.40 -10.36
CA ILE A 22 -13.78 18.01 -9.88
C ILE A 22 -13.39 17.93 -8.40
N VAL A 23 -12.29 18.57 -8.00
CA VAL A 23 -11.81 18.59 -6.60
C VAL A 23 -12.88 19.22 -5.68
N LEU A 24 -13.44 20.35 -6.05
CA LEU A 24 -14.52 21.01 -5.32
C LEU A 24 -15.77 20.11 -5.22
N TYR A 25 -16.17 19.49 -6.32
CA TYR A 25 -17.30 18.55 -6.33
C TYR A 25 -17.09 17.37 -5.39
N CYS A 26 -15.87 16.84 -5.36
CA CYS A 26 -15.49 15.72 -4.45
C CYS A 26 -15.43 16.16 -2.98
N ALA A 27 -15.11 17.42 -2.71
CA ALA A 27 -14.99 17.98 -1.36
C ALA A 27 -16.34 18.23 -0.68
N ILE A 28 -17.40 18.45 -1.47
CA ILE A 28 -18.76 18.71 -0.92
C ILE A 28 -19.32 17.41 -0.33
N PRO A 29 -19.57 17.36 0.99
CA PRO A 29 -20.16 16.18 1.62
C PRO A 29 -21.59 15.95 1.13
N ILE A 30 -21.99 14.69 1.13
CA ILE A 30 -23.39 14.31 0.93
C ILE A 30 -24.06 14.26 2.31
N GLU A 31 -25.17 14.97 2.44
CA GLU A 31 -26.02 14.91 3.63
C GLU A 31 -27.16 13.93 3.39
N GLU A 32 -27.31 12.98 4.29
CA GLU A 32 -28.35 11.94 4.23
C GLU A 32 -29.05 11.85 5.60
N LYS A 33 -30.37 11.65 5.55
CA LYS A 33 -31.17 11.33 6.73
C LYS A 33 -31.56 9.85 6.67
N VAL A 34 -31.16 9.09 7.67
CA VAL A 34 -31.23 7.63 7.67
C VAL A 34 -31.98 7.14 8.91
N VAL A 35 -32.82 6.15 8.74
CA VAL A 35 -33.39 5.38 9.87
C VAL A 35 -32.54 4.13 10.04
N VAL A 36 -31.91 3.99 11.19
CA VAL A 36 -31.03 2.88 11.52
C VAL A 36 -31.85 1.63 11.76
N ASN A 37 -31.58 0.56 11.03
CA ASN A 37 -32.26 -0.73 11.20
C ASN A 37 -31.39 -1.71 11.99
N GLU A 38 -30.08 -1.65 11.79
CA GLU A 38 -29.16 -2.63 12.34
C GLU A 38 -27.81 -1.96 12.64
N LEU A 39 -27.18 -2.43 13.70
CA LEU A 39 -25.82 -2.08 14.09
C LEU A 39 -24.99 -3.34 14.10
N SER A 40 -23.77 -3.27 13.57
CA SER A 40 -22.82 -4.39 13.60
C SER A 40 -21.43 -3.91 13.92
N TRP A 41 -20.62 -4.83 14.39
CA TRP A 41 -19.21 -4.62 14.66
C TRP A 41 -18.40 -5.79 14.15
N HIS A 42 -17.15 -5.52 13.83
CA HIS A 42 -16.21 -6.52 13.36
C HIS A 42 -14.80 -6.17 13.83
N TRP A 43 -14.11 -7.14 14.42
CA TRP A 43 -12.72 -7.00 14.84
C TRP A 43 -11.86 -8.03 14.13
N THR A 44 -10.65 -7.62 13.78
CA THR A 44 -9.65 -8.48 13.15
C THR A 44 -8.32 -8.39 13.87
N VAL A 45 -7.64 -9.52 13.97
CA VAL A 45 -6.28 -9.64 14.50
C VAL A 45 -5.43 -10.34 13.47
N GLN A 46 -4.35 -9.72 13.03
CA GLN A 46 -3.41 -10.30 12.08
C GLN A 46 -2.51 -11.31 12.77
N LEU A 47 -2.36 -12.50 12.18
CA LEU A 47 -1.38 -13.50 12.59
C LEU A 47 -0.19 -13.49 11.63
N TYR A 48 0.98 -13.82 12.17
CA TYR A 48 2.23 -13.97 11.43
C TYR A 48 2.81 -15.35 11.68
N GLU A 49 3.30 -15.97 10.62
CA GLU A 49 4.00 -17.26 10.68
C GLU A 49 5.48 -17.08 10.37
N TYR A 50 6.35 -17.71 11.16
CA TYR A 50 7.77 -17.71 10.89
C TYR A 50 8.10 -18.78 9.86
N ARG A 51 8.46 -18.35 8.65
CA ARG A 51 8.73 -19.28 7.55
C ARG A 51 9.90 -18.87 6.69
N LYS A 52 10.41 -19.87 5.96
CA LYS A 52 11.40 -19.66 4.92
C LYS A 52 10.77 -18.89 3.75
N CYS A 53 11.43 -17.83 3.33
CA CYS A 53 11.10 -17.06 2.13
C CYS A 53 12.25 -17.13 1.15
N ASP A 54 11.97 -17.47 -0.10
CA ASP A 54 12.96 -17.40 -1.18
C ASP A 54 12.75 -16.06 -1.91
N GLU A 55 13.78 -15.24 -1.93
CA GLU A 55 13.73 -13.86 -2.38
C GLU A 55 14.86 -13.53 -3.34
N SER A 56 14.78 -12.39 -3.97
CA SER A 56 15.87 -11.84 -4.76
C SER A 56 15.98 -10.34 -4.62
N ALA A 57 17.20 -9.84 -4.72
CA ALA A 57 17.48 -8.41 -4.75
C ALA A 57 18.41 -8.08 -5.92
N TRP A 58 18.22 -6.92 -6.54
CA TRP A 58 19.16 -6.38 -7.51
C TRP A 58 20.31 -5.71 -6.78
N GLY A 59 21.50 -5.93 -7.28
CA GLY A 59 22.68 -5.15 -6.92
C GLY A 59 22.46 -3.68 -7.29
N ARG A 60 23.17 -2.78 -6.67
CA ARG A 60 23.08 -1.33 -6.94
C ARG A 60 23.75 -0.94 -8.24
N LEU A 61 23.31 0.15 -8.82
CA LEU A 61 24.07 0.87 -9.85
C LEU A 61 25.14 1.73 -9.19
N GLU A 62 26.26 1.95 -9.89
CA GLU A 62 27.39 2.73 -9.33
C GLU A 62 27.02 4.18 -8.99
N TYR A 63 26.06 4.78 -9.69
CA TYR A 63 25.59 6.12 -9.35
C TYR A 63 24.83 6.18 -8.00
N ASP A 64 24.42 5.03 -7.45
CA ASP A 64 23.87 4.93 -6.11
C ASP A 64 24.98 4.98 -5.03
N TYR A 65 26.26 4.90 -5.45
CA TYR A 65 27.41 5.00 -4.57
C TYR A 65 27.94 6.44 -4.51
N PRO A 66 28.65 6.81 -3.45
CA PRO A 66 29.11 8.18 -3.22
C PRO A 66 30.06 8.74 -4.28
N ASP A 67 30.69 7.91 -5.10
CA ASP A 67 31.60 8.33 -6.16
C ASP A 67 30.90 8.69 -7.48
N GLY A 68 29.60 8.42 -7.59
CA GLY A 68 28.74 8.87 -8.69
C GLY A 68 29.06 8.28 -10.07
N ARG A 69 29.80 7.17 -10.14
CA ARG A 69 30.09 6.49 -11.41
C ARG A 69 29.12 5.34 -11.64
N GLU A 70 28.63 5.23 -12.88
CA GLU A 70 27.81 4.11 -13.31
C GLU A 70 28.68 2.90 -13.63
N HIS A 71 28.55 1.78 -12.90
CA HIS A 71 29.07 0.49 -13.29
C HIS A 71 28.01 -0.28 -14.06
N LEU A 72 28.05 -0.14 -15.35
CA LEU A 72 27.17 -0.83 -16.27
C LEU A 72 27.96 -1.92 -17.00
N TRP A 73 27.38 -3.10 -17.12
CA TRP A 73 27.94 -4.13 -17.95
C TRP A 73 27.34 -4.01 -19.36
N SER A 74 28.21 -3.71 -20.34
CA SER A 74 27.88 -3.88 -21.73
C SER A 74 28.37 -5.26 -22.19
N VAL A 75 27.51 -6.04 -22.81
CA VAL A 75 27.87 -7.37 -23.35
C VAL A 75 28.69 -7.23 -24.63
N ASN A 76 28.69 -6.06 -25.25
CA ASN A 76 29.33 -5.86 -26.57
C ASN A 76 30.82 -5.62 -26.51
N ASP A 77 31.44 -5.36 -25.37
CA ASP A 77 32.84 -4.98 -25.28
C ASP A 77 33.83 -6.16 -25.16
N GLY A 78 33.37 -7.42 -25.25
CA GLY A 78 34.29 -8.57 -25.37
C GLY A 78 35.30 -8.78 -24.24
N GLY A 79 35.29 -7.94 -23.24
CA GLY A 79 36.17 -7.95 -22.09
C GLY A 79 35.40 -7.83 -20.79
N TYR A 80 35.37 -8.90 -20.04
CA TYR A 80 34.88 -8.91 -18.67
C TYR A 80 35.90 -8.24 -17.72
N ASP A 81 36.10 -6.97 -17.84
CA ASP A 81 36.53 -6.23 -16.66
C ASP A 81 35.27 -6.04 -15.82
N SER A 82 35.18 -6.85 -14.75
CA SER A 82 34.06 -6.75 -13.81
C SER A 82 33.95 -5.29 -13.38
N PRO A 83 32.83 -4.61 -13.67
CA PRO A 83 32.67 -3.22 -13.32
C PRO A 83 32.60 -3.00 -11.80
N TRP A 84 32.40 -4.06 -11.05
CA TRP A 84 32.23 -4.01 -9.60
C TRP A 84 33.58 -4.12 -8.89
N LYS A 85 34.28 -2.99 -8.75
CA LYS A 85 35.46 -2.93 -7.89
C LYS A 85 35.14 -3.29 -6.44
N ASP A 86 33.86 -3.20 -6.07
CA ASP A 86 33.36 -3.44 -4.72
C ASP A 86 32.14 -4.39 -4.68
N HIS A 87 32.22 -5.49 -5.44
CA HIS A 87 31.16 -6.49 -5.52
C HIS A 87 30.74 -7.04 -4.14
N ASN A 88 31.69 -7.19 -3.21
CA ASN A 88 31.37 -7.64 -1.84
C ASN A 88 30.49 -6.61 -1.09
N ARG A 89 30.74 -5.33 -1.29
CA ARG A 89 29.95 -4.26 -0.71
C ARG A 89 28.53 -4.27 -1.29
N ASP A 90 28.40 -4.34 -2.62
CA ASP A 90 27.12 -4.40 -3.31
C ASP A 90 26.28 -5.59 -2.81
N ARG A 91 26.87 -6.77 -2.74
CA ARG A 91 26.22 -7.96 -2.19
C ARG A 91 25.75 -7.73 -0.75
N ASN A 92 26.62 -7.20 0.12
CA ASN A 92 26.30 -7.00 1.54
C ASN A 92 25.20 -5.94 1.76
N GLU A 93 25.07 -4.98 0.85
CA GLU A 93 24.02 -3.98 0.90
C GLU A 93 22.68 -4.50 0.30
N ALA A 94 22.72 -5.33 -0.74
CA ALA A 94 21.56 -5.88 -1.40
C ALA A 94 20.94 -7.08 -0.65
N VAL A 95 21.78 -7.90 -0.01
CA VAL A 95 21.35 -9.14 0.66
C VAL A 95 21.18 -8.90 2.16
N PRO A 96 20.00 -9.10 2.73
CA PRO A 96 19.75 -8.86 4.15
C PRO A 96 20.59 -9.80 5.03
N GLN A 97 20.94 -9.31 6.22
CA GLN A 97 21.64 -10.12 7.22
C GLN A 97 20.79 -11.32 7.62
N GLY A 98 21.43 -12.49 7.71
CA GLY A 98 20.76 -13.75 8.04
C GLY A 98 20.21 -14.50 6.82
N ALA A 99 20.39 -13.98 5.62
CA ALA A 99 20.10 -14.71 4.39
C ALA A 99 21.09 -15.88 4.19
N TYR A 100 20.61 -16.95 3.58
CA TYR A 100 21.38 -18.17 3.28
C TYR A 100 21.02 -18.71 1.89
N ASN A 101 21.69 -19.75 1.41
CA ASN A 101 21.54 -20.30 0.06
C ASN A 101 21.72 -19.23 -1.05
N LEU A 102 22.69 -18.35 -0.85
CA LEU A 102 22.95 -17.26 -1.79
C LEU A 102 23.44 -17.80 -3.14
N VAL A 103 22.78 -17.36 -4.21
CA VAL A 103 23.17 -17.56 -5.61
C VAL A 103 23.22 -16.23 -6.30
N GLU A 104 24.36 -15.93 -6.92
CA GLU A 104 24.59 -14.68 -7.66
C GLU A 104 24.51 -14.95 -9.16
N LYS A 105 23.78 -14.10 -9.88
CA LYS A 105 23.69 -14.15 -11.35
C LYS A 105 23.80 -12.74 -11.92
N VAL A 106 24.37 -12.65 -13.11
CA VAL A 106 24.29 -11.45 -13.92
C VAL A 106 23.10 -11.59 -14.84
N GLU A 107 22.14 -10.69 -14.74
CA GLU A 107 20.92 -10.73 -15.50
C GLU A 107 20.66 -9.38 -16.18
N TRP A 108 19.97 -9.41 -17.31
CA TRP A 108 19.49 -8.20 -17.95
C TRP A 108 18.57 -7.42 -16.99
N TYR A 109 18.81 -6.12 -16.90
CA TYR A 109 18.08 -5.24 -15.99
C TYR A 109 17.20 -4.24 -16.73
N ASP A 110 17.78 -3.55 -17.72
CA ASP A 110 17.11 -2.47 -18.46
C ASP A 110 17.89 -2.16 -19.75
N ASP A 111 17.35 -1.27 -20.58
CA ASP A 111 18.01 -0.70 -21.74
C ASP A 111 18.43 0.74 -21.46
N ARG A 112 19.69 1.05 -21.70
CA ARG A 112 20.24 2.40 -21.57
C ARG A 112 20.27 3.09 -22.93
N ARG A 113 19.71 4.30 -22.99
CA ARG A 113 19.87 5.17 -24.15
C ARG A 113 21.23 5.84 -24.15
N VAL A 114 22.00 5.63 -25.21
CA VAL A 114 23.34 6.19 -25.41
C VAL A 114 23.34 7.08 -26.66
N SER A 115 23.97 8.28 -26.59
CA SER A 115 24.14 9.14 -27.75
C SER A 115 25.21 8.56 -28.68
N ASP A 116 24.97 8.56 -30.00
CA ASP A 116 25.96 8.16 -31.01
C ASP A 116 26.94 9.28 -31.38
N GLY A 117 26.77 10.49 -30.81
CA GLY A 117 27.61 11.65 -31.07
C GLY A 117 27.20 12.48 -32.29
N GLU A 118 26.19 12.05 -33.07
CA GLU A 118 25.72 12.70 -34.30
C GLU A 118 24.20 12.95 -34.28
N ASP A 119 23.65 13.55 -33.20
CA ASP A 119 22.22 13.81 -33.00
C ASP A 119 21.30 12.55 -32.95
N GLY A 120 21.89 11.37 -33.00
CA GLY A 120 21.23 10.08 -32.88
C GLY A 120 21.38 9.45 -31.49
N TYR A 121 20.79 8.29 -31.34
CA TYR A 121 20.98 7.46 -30.16
C TYR A 121 20.73 5.98 -30.49
N TYR A 122 21.34 5.12 -29.68
CA TYR A 122 21.08 3.68 -29.67
C TYR A 122 20.80 3.22 -28.25
N TYR A 123 20.31 2.00 -28.09
CA TYR A 123 20.08 1.37 -26.79
C TYR A 123 21.14 0.32 -26.56
N GLU A 124 21.69 0.32 -25.34
CA GLU A 124 22.59 -0.72 -24.83
C GLU A 124 21.88 -1.51 -23.74
N ASP A 125 22.05 -2.83 -23.79
CA ASP A 125 21.58 -3.70 -22.72
C ASP A 125 22.39 -3.43 -21.43
N VAL A 126 21.67 -3.22 -20.34
CA VAL A 126 22.24 -3.05 -19.01
C VAL A 126 22.06 -4.33 -18.23
N TYR A 127 23.17 -4.87 -17.73
CA TYR A 127 23.18 -6.06 -16.88
C TYR A 127 23.58 -5.68 -15.47
N ARG A 128 22.98 -6.40 -14.49
CA ARG A 128 23.27 -6.21 -13.07
C ARG A 128 23.41 -7.57 -12.40
N TYR A 129 24.07 -7.59 -11.24
CA TYR A 129 23.98 -8.73 -10.35
C TYR A 129 22.56 -8.81 -9.78
N ARG A 130 22.01 -10.03 -9.78
CA ARG A 130 20.81 -10.40 -9.05
C ARG A 130 21.16 -11.47 -8.06
N TYR A 131 20.86 -11.22 -6.80
CA TYR A 131 21.14 -12.08 -5.68
C TYR A 131 19.87 -12.82 -5.30
N TYR A 132 19.91 -14.13 -5.40
CA TYR A 132 18.84 -15.02 -4.95
C TYR A 132 19.24 -15.63 -3.63
N TYR A 133 18.36 -15.59 -2.65
CA TYR A 133 18.64 -16.07 -1.30
C TYR A 133 17.39 -16.60 -0.61
N SER A 134 17.58 -17.37 0.44
CA SER A 134 16.53 -17.74 1.39
C SER A 134 16.72 -16.92 2.67
N ILE A 135 15.62 -16.54 3.30
CA ILE A 135 15.62 -15.87 4.59
C ILE A 135 14.44 -16.37 5.42
N ASN A 136 14.65 -16.59 6.72
CA ASN A 136 13.56 -16.91 7.63
C ASN A 136 13.05 -15.63 8.26
N ARG A 137 11.76 -15.38 8.15
CA ARG A 137 11.11 -14.18 8.71
C ARG A 137 9.65 -14.40 9.01
N TRP A 138 9.11 -13.51 9.83
CA TRP A 138 7.68 -13.40 10.06
C TRP A 138 6.97 -12.87 8.82
N VAL A 139 5.96 -13.59 8.37
CA VAL A 139 5.13 -13.24 7.20
C VAL A 139 3.68 -13.29 7.60
N GLU A 140 2.89 -12.35 7.13
CA GLU A 140 1.44 -12.40 7.29
C GLU A 140 0.88 -13.74 6.84
N SER A 141 0.09 -14.34 7.72
CA SER A 141 -0.43 -15.70 7.52
C SER A 141 -1.94 -15.66 7.40
N SER A 142 -2.64 -15.53 8.51
CA SER A 142 -4.10 -15.51 8.57
C SER A 142 -4.59 -14.40 9.48
N ILE A 143 -5.90 -14.16 9.45
CA ILE A 143 -6.57 -13.25 10.35
C ILE A 143 -7.53 -14.02 11.24
N LEU A 144 -7.60 -13.63 12.50
CA LEU A 144 -8.69 -14.02 13.41
C LEU A 144 -9.74 -12.93 13.39
N THR A 145 -10.99 -13.32 13.43
CA THR A 145 -12.10 -12.37 13.37
C THR A 145 -13.12 -12.68 14.46
N SER A 146 -13.70 -11.63 14.99
CA SER A 146 -14.95 -11.67 15.76
C SER A 146 -15.90 -10.62 15.22
N GLY A 147 -17.19 -10.80 15.41
CA GLY A 147 -18.18 -9.85 14.93
C GLY A 147 -19.57 -10.20 15.45
N GLY A 148 -20.42 -9.22 15.50
CA GLY A 148 -21.78 -9.39 16.00
C GLY A 148 -22.68 -8.18 15.75
N PHE A 149 -23.92 -8.33 16.20
CA PHE A 149 -24.96 -7.31 16.13
C PHE A 149 -25.36 -6.81 17.52
N ASP A 150 -24.75 -7.37 18.56
CA ASP A 150 -24.97 -6.93 19.94
C ASP A 150 -24.11 -5.71 20.28
N LYS A 151 -24.31 -5.14 21.45
CA LYS A 151 -23.56 -3.98 21.97
C LYS A 151 -22.34 -4.35 22.80
N SER A 152 -21.84 -5.57 22.64
CA SER A 152 -20.73 -6.10 23.42
C SER A 152 -19.59 -6.56 22.50
N PRO A 153 -18.91 -5.64 21.81
CA PRO A 153 -17.79 -6.03 20.96
C PRO A 153 -16.68 -6.64 21.80
N TYR A 154 -16.08 -7.70 21.27
CA TYR A 154 -14.95 -8.38 21.93
C TYR A 154 -13.88 -8.75 20.90
N GLU A 155 -12.65 -8.74 21.35
CA GLU A 155 -11.52 -9.16 20.56
C GLU A 155 -11.58 -10.67 20.28
N PRO A 156 -11.20 -11.13 19.06
CA PRO A 156 -11.12 -12.56 18.77
C PRO A 156 -10.23 -13.28 19.78
N GLU A 157 -10.70 -14.41 20.29
CA GLU A 157 -9.86 -15.25 21.13
C GLU A 157 -8.63 -15.71 20.36
N CYS A 158 -7.45 -15.44 20.93
CA CYS A 158 -6.17 -15.74 20.32
C CYS A 158 -5.27 -16.48 21.31
N GLN A 159 -4.96 -17.72 21.01
CA GLN A 159 -4.05 -18.55 21.81
C GLN A 159 -2.56 -18.30 21.51
N TYR A 160 -2.26 -17.52 20.46
CA TYR A 160 -0.90 -17.27 20.02
C TYR A 160 -0.25 -16.13 20.81
N PRO A 161 1.05 -16.24 21.14
CA PRO A 161 1.76 -15.20 21.85
C PRO A 161 2.01 -13.97 20.99
N PHE A 162 2.33 -12.82 21.61
CA PHE A 162 2.75 -11.61 20.91
C PHE A 162 4.17 -11.68 20.33
N GLY A 163 4.97 -12.65 20.74
CA GLY A 163 6.33 -12.84 20.25
C GLY A 163 6.95 -14.11 20.76
N VAL A 164 8.00 -14.56 20.08
CA VAL A 164 8.82 -15.73 20.42
C VAL A 164 10.29 -15.32 20.34
N GLU A 165 11.07 -15.56 21.40
CA GLU A 165 12.47 -15.12 21.46
C GLU A 165 13.37 -15.85 20.45
N ASN A 166 13.15 -17.16 20.25
CA ASN A 166 13.94 -17.99 19.32
C ASN A 166 12.98 -18.71 18.36
N PRO A 167 12.48 -18.01 17.32
CA PRO A 167 11.46 -18.57 16.47
C PRO A 167 11.96 -19.77 15.66
N GLN A 168 11.10 -20.78 15.55
CA GLN A 168 11.29 -21.94 14.70
C GLN A 168 10.33 -21.86 13.50
N LEU A 169 10.69 -22.52 12.39
CA LEU A 169 9.81 -22.58 11.22
C LEU A 169 8.46 -23.20 11.60
N GLY A 170 7.39 -22.50 11.25
CA GLY A 170 6.01 -22.88 11.59
C GLY A 170 5.48 -22.25 12.87
N ASP A 171 6.30 -21.53 13.65
CA ASP A 171 5.79 -20.75 14.78
C ASP A 171 4.83 -19.67 14.31
N ILE A 172 3.78 -19.45 15.09
CA ILE A 172 2.78 -18.42 14.82
C ILE A 172 2.74 -17.44 15.98
N ILE A 173 2.71 -16.16 15.66
CA ILE A 173 2.51 -15.08 16.63
C ILE A 173 1.30 -14.23 16.23
N ARG A 174 0.78 -13.56 17.23
CA ARG A 174 -0.21 -12.53 17.08
C ARG A 174 0.45 -11.18 16.78
N GLY A 175 -0.09 -10.43 15.83
CA GLY A 175 0.27 -9.02 15.62
C GLY A 175 -0.08 -8.13 16.80
N GLY A 176 0.69 -7.07 17.00
CA GLY A 176 0.47 -6.13 18.10
C GLY A 176 -0.70 -5.17 17.91
N GLY A 177 -1.30 -5.17 16.72
CA GLY A 177 -2.45 -4.32 16.38
C GLY A 177 -3.71 -5.15 16.08
N HIS A 178 -4.85 -4.50 16.19
CA HIS A 178 -6.14 -5.01 15.73
C HIS A 178 -6.84 -3.92 14.94
N GLU A 179 -7.74 -4.33 14.07
CA GLU A 179 -8.62 -3.43 13.34
C GLU A 179 -10.05 -3.61 13.87
N GLU A 180 -10.67 -2.50 14.20
CA GLU A 180 -12.06 -2.43 14.66
C GLU A 180 -12.88 -1.65 13.65
N VAL A 181 -13.97 -2.25 13.19
CA VAL A 181 -14.90 -1.60 12.26
C VAL A 181 -16.30 -1.69 12.81
N TYR A 182 -16.98 -0.56 12.82
CA TYR A 182 -18.35 -0.43 13.31
C TYR A 182 -19.26 0.07 12.20
N HIS A 183 -20.40 -0.55 12.04
CA HIS A 183 -21.35 -0.21 10.99
C HIS A 183 -22.73 0.10 11.53
N ALA A 184 -23.37 1.05 10.87
CA ALA A 184 -24.82 1.28 10.98
C ALA A 184 -25.46 1.03 9.60
N THR A 185 -26.37 0.09 9.52
CA THR A 185 -27.19 -0.19 8.32
C THR A 185 -28.56 0.42 8.51
N GLY A 186 -29.03 1.17 7.53
CA GLY A 186 -30.31 1.85 7.63
C GLY A 186 -30.90 2.23 6.28
N VAL A 187 -32.10 2.79 6.29
CA VAL A 187 -32.82 3.24 5.10
C VAL A 187 -32.74 4.76 4.98
N VAL A 188 -32.27 5.23 3.84
CA VAL A 188 -32.22 6.66 3.50
C VAL A 188 -33.63 7.17 3.28
N LYS A 189 -34.12 8.10 4.11
CA LYS A 189 -35.51 8.61 4.05
C LYS A 189 -35.88 9.19 2.70
N LYS A 190 -34.94 9.83 2.00
CA LYS A 190 -35.20 10.49 0.72
C LYS A 190 -35.37 9.51 -0.45
N THR A 191 -34.61 8.41 -0.46
CA THR A 191 -34.57 7.47 -1.60
C THR A 191 -35.21 6.13 -1.31
N GLY A 192 -35.42 5.78 -0.03
CA GLY A 192 -35.86 4.44 0.38
C GLY A 192 -34.77 3.37 0.24
N GLU A 193 -33.55 3.74 -0.09
CA GLU A 193 -32.44 2.84 -0.35
C GLU A 193 -31.80 2.40 0.97
N ALA A 194 -31.53 1.11 1.11
CA ALA A 194 -30.76 0.60 2.23
C ALA A 194 -29.27 0.81 2.01
N LYS A 195 -28.58 1.34 3.01
CA LYS A 195 -27.13 1.58 2.98
C LYS A 195 -26.48 1.21 4.29
N THR A 196 -25.21 0.77 4.20
CA THR A 196 -24.34 0.52 5.35
C THR A 196 -23.27 1.62 5.41
N TYR A 197 -23.10 2.18 6.60
CA TYR A 197 -22.18 3.27 6.89
C TYR A 197 -21.15 2.80 7.91
N GLU A 198 -19.87 3.08 7.65
CA GLU A 198 -18.80 2.92 8.62
C GLU A 198 -18.78 4.13 9.54
N ILE A 199 -18.86 3.89 10.84
CA ILE A 199 -18.94 4.89 11.90
C ILE A 199 -17.90 4.64 12.98
N SER A 200 -17.62 5.64 13.81
CA SER A 200 -16.72 5.46 14.95
C SER A 200 -17.37 4.65 16.07
N TYR A 201 -16.55 4.07 16.95
CA TYR A 201 -17.03 3.37 18.14
C TYR A 201 -17.96 4.25 18.98
N SER A 202 -17.61 5.52 19.23
CA SER A 202 -18.45 6.44 20.00
C SER A 202 -19.80 6.69 19.36
N GLN A 203 -19.85 6.87 18.03
CA GLN A 203 -21.11 7.01 17.30
C GLN A 203 -21.94 5.73 17.38
N TRP A 204 -21.29 4.58 17.22
CA TRP A 204 -21.95 3.28 17.27
C TRP A 204 -22.50 2.95 18.66
N SER A 205 -21.77 3.27 19.72
CA SER A 205 -22.21 3.01 21.10
C SER A 205 -23.46 3.79 21.48
N ASP A 206 -23.62 5.00 20.95
CA ASP A 206 -24.73 5.90 21.26
C ASP A 206 -26.00 5.61 20.44
N LEU A 207 -25.88 4.86 19.32
CA LEU A 207 -26.98 4.54 18.43
C LEU A 207 -27.79 3.31 18.88
N ASN A 208 -29.06 3.29 18.52
CA ASN A 208 -29.90 2.12 18.61
C ASN A 208 -30.67 1.88 17.31
N ALA A 209 -31.11 0.65 17.08
CA ALA A 209 -32.05 0.35 16.00
C ALA A 209 -33.35 1.13 16.19
N GLY A 210 -33.82 1.78 15.14
CA GLY A 210 -34.96 2.69 15.14
C GLY A 210 -34.59 4.17 15.20
N ASP A 211 -33.35 4.51 15.60
CA ASP A 211 -32.89 5.90 15.64
C ASP A 211 -32.91 6.54 14.25
N THR A 212 -33.22 7.81 14.19
CA THR A 212 -33.05 8.59 12.98
C THR A 212 -31.79 9.43 13.11
N ILE A 213 -30.90 9.33 12.14
CA ILE A 213 -29.65 10.09 12.10
C ILE A 213 -29.58 11.00 10.87
N GLU A 214 -28.94 12.15 11.04
CA GLU A 214 -28.46 12.98 9.94
C GLU A 214 -26.95 12.82 9.88
N LEU A 215 -26.44 12.44 8.71
CA LEU A 215 -25.01 12.18 8.51
C LEU A 215 -24.47 12.92 7.30
N LYS A 216 -23.18 13.28 7.41
CA LYS A 216 -22.39 13.80 6.31
C LYS A 216 -21.31 12.78 5.97
N ARG A 217 -21.27 12.34 4.74
CA ARG A 217 -20.25 11.41 4.23
C ARG A 217 -19.52 11.95 3.01
N SER A 218 -18.37 11.34 2.73
CA SER A 218 -17.69 11.58 1.45
C SER A 218 -18.54 11.08 0.28
N ARG A 219 -18.40 11.68 -0.89
CA ARG A 219 -19.00 11.17 -2.14
C ARG A 219 -18.44 9.82 -2.54
N PHE A 220 -17.20 9.56 -2.17
CA PHE A 220 -16.50 8.30 -2.43
C PHE A 220 -16.31 7.55 -1.10
N GLY A 221 -17.10 6.50 -0.91
CA GLY A 221 -17.06 5.66 0.28
C GLY A 221 -18.21 5.91 1.27
N ASN A 222 -18.30 5.01 2.23
CA ASN A 222 -19.38 4.99 3.21
C ASN A 222 -18.96 5.44 4.60
N LYS A 223 -17.72 5.97 4.73
CA LYS A 223 -17.21 6.47 6.01
C LYS A 223 -17.88 7.79 6.36
N VAL A 224 -18.50 7.84 7.52
CA VAL A 224 -19.20 9.02 8.03
C VAL A 224 -18.19 9.98 8.65
N LYS A 225 -18.30 11.27 8.27
CA LYS A 225 -17.48 12.34 8.84
C LYS A 225 -18.15 13.00 10.05
N GLU A 226 -19.43 13.29 9.92
CA GLU A 226 -20.24 13.91 10.97
C GLU A 226 -21.58 13.19 11.05
N MET A 227 -22.08 13.03 12.25
CA MET A 227 -23.37 12.41 12.51
C MET A 227 -24.05 13.10 13.69
N VAL A 228 -25.35 13.29 13.56
CA VAL A 228 -26.21 13.81 14.63
C VAL A 228 -27.43 12.88 14.76
N ILE A 229 -27.72 12.46 15.98
CA ILE A 229 -28.92 11.68 16.29
C ILE A 229 -30.08 12.69 16.37
N CYS A 230 -31.11 12.47 15.54
CA CYS A 230 -32.34 13.28 15.60
C CYS A 230 -33.27 12.71 16.71
N GLN A 231 -33.49 13.49 17.72
CA GLN A 231 -34.53 13.17 18.75
C GLN A 231 -35.91 13.41 18.22
#